data_caa05a3a3cd4f691f6ce5eb45875df1f
#
_entry.id   caa05a3a3cd4f691f6ce5eb45875df1f
#
_cell.length_a   1.000
_cell.length_b   1.000
_cell.length_c   1.000
_cell.angle_alpha   90.00
_cell.angle_beta   90.00
_cell.angle_gamma   90.00
#
_symmetry.space_group_name_H-M   'P 1'
#
loop_
_entity.id
_entity.type
_entity.pdbx_description
1 polymer ?
#
loop_
_entity_poly.entity_id
_entity_poly.type
_entity_poly.pdbx_seq_one_letter_code
_entity_poly.pdbx_strand_id
1 'polypeptide(L)'
;MDILFLFLMVIGFMLIGVPIAVSLGLSSILFLLMHSDASLASVAQTLFNAFAGHYTLLAIPFFILASSFMSTGGVAKRIIRFAIAIVGWFRGGLAMASVLACMMFAALSGSSPATVVAIGSIVIAGMIKNGYSKEFAAGVICNAGTLGILIPPSIVMVVYAAATDVSVGRMFLGGVIPGLLAGVMLMIAIYIAARIKNLPKQPFVGWKETFDAAKDASWGLLLVVIILGGIYGGIFTPTEAAAVAAVYSFFIANFVYQDMGPFADKQNTKPVLVKIFQTFVHKDTKHTLYEAGKLTIMLLFIIANALILKHVLTEERIPQMITESMLSAGLGPITFLIVVNVLLLIGGQFMEPSGLLIIVAPLVFPIAIALGIDPIHLGIMMVVNMEIGMITPPVGLNLFVTAGVAKMSMMNVVKAALPWVAVMFLFLIIVTYVPWVSTWLPTTLMGPEIITK
;
A
#
# COMPACT_ATOMS: atom_id res chain seq x y z
N MET A 1 27.53 19.32 -9.85
CA MET A 1 27.78 18.33 -10.92
C MET A 1 27.66 16.91 -10.37
N ASP A 2 28.26 16.64 -9.21
CA ASP A 2 28.37 15.29 -8.64
C ASP A 2 27.03 14.63 -8.28
N ILE A 3 26.08 15.41 -7.78
CA ILE A 3 24.72 14.97 -7.49
C ILE A 3 23.99 14.46 -8.75
N LEU A 4 24.09 15.22 -9.84
CA LEU A 4 23.50 14.83 -11.11
C LEU A 4 24.10 13.52 -11.61
N PHE A 5 25.40 13.34 -11.42
CA PHE A 5 26.11 12.11 -11.78
C PHE A 5 25.60 10.91 -10.98
N LEU A 6 25.39 11.05 -9.65
CA LEU A 6 24.82 9.99 -8.82
C LEU A 6 23.42 9.54 -9.32
N PHE A 7 22.51 10.50 -9.56
CA PHE A 7 21.19 10.16 -10.06
C PHE A 7 21.20 9.62 -11.50
N LEU A 8 22.09 10.11 -12.36
CA LEU A 8 22.28 9.56 -13.70
C LEU A 8 22.78 8.11 -13.66
N MET A 9 23.67 7.76 -12.71
CA MET A 9 24.08 6.37 -12.51
C MET A 9 22.91 5.49 -12.05
N VAL A 10 22.13 5.93 -11.05
CA VAL A 10 20.95 5.17 -10.57
C VAL A 10 19.99 4.91 -11.73
N ILE A 11 19.58 5.98 -12.43
CA ILE A 11 18.64 5.88 -13.55
C ILE A 11 19.26 5.08 -14.71
N GLY A 12 20.53 5.29 -15.02
CA GLY A 12 21.24 4.57 -16.08
C GLY A 12 21.27 3.07 -15.85
N PHE A 13 21.62 2.63 -14.63
CA PHE A 13 21.55 1.20 -14.26
C PHE A 13 20.13 0.64 -14.35
N MET A 14 19.12 1.39 -13.92
CA MET A 14 17.75 0.96 -14.05
C MET A 14 17.30 0.82 -15.51
N LEU A 15 17.71 1.75 -16.40
CA LEU A 15 17.36 1.71 -17.83
C LEU A 15 17.99 0.52 -18.57
N ILE A 16 19.16 0.06 -18.15
CA ILE A 16 19.79 -1.17 -18.69
C ILE A 16 19.27 -2.46 -18.04
N GLY A 17 18.24 -2.36 -17.19
CA GLY A 17 17.54 -3.51 -16.60
C GLY A 17 18.15 -4.05 -15.29
N VAL A 18 19.06 -3.32 -14.65
CA VAL A 18 19.58 -3.69 -13.33
C VAL A 18 18.47 -3.53 -12.27
N PRO A 19 18.27 -4.52 -11.38
CA PRO A 19 17.27 -4.41 -10.31
C PRO A 19 17.47 -3.15 -9.45
N ILE A 20 16.37 -2.52 -9.02
CA ILE A 20 16.34 -1.26 -8.26
C ILE A 20 17.30 -1.28 -7.07
N ALA A 21 17.25 -2.34 -6.26
CA ALA A 21 18.12 -2.48 -5.09
C ALA A 21 19.60 -2.41 -5.46
N VAL A 22 20.00 -3.13 -6.51
CA VAL A 22 21.38 -3.15 -6.99
C VAL A 22 21.78 -1.79 -7.59
N SER A 23 20.88 -1.16 -8.35
CA SER A 23 21.12 0.18 -8.92
C SER A 23 21.39 1.22 -7.85
N LEU A 24 20.61 1.21 -6.75
CA LEU A 24 20.81 2.11 -5.62
C LEU A 24 22.15 1.88 -4.91
N GLY A 25 22.40 0.63 -4.51
CA GLY A 25 23.62 0.30 -3.77
C GLY A 25 24.90 0.49 -4.60
N LEU A 26 24.88 -0.01 -5.84
CA LEU A 26 26.04 0.08 -6.73
C LEU A 26 26.37 1.55 -7.07
N SER A 27 25.37 2.36 -7.42
CA SER A 27 25.59 3.79 -7.69
C SER A 27 26.13 4.52 -6.47
N SER A 28 25.59 4.24 -5.29
CA SER A 28 26.03 4.86 -4.03
C SER A 28 27.47 4.47 -3.69
N ILE A 29 27.82 3.18 -3.82
CA ILE A 29 29.19 2.69 -3.56
C ILE A 29 30.18 3.27 -4.58
N LEU A 30 29.84 3.27 -5.86
CA LEU A 30 30.70 3.83 -6.91
C LEU A 30 30.88 5.33 -6.68
N PHE A 31 29.85 6.06 -6.31
CA PHE A 31 29.92 7.48 -6.02
C PHE A 31 30.88 7.75 -4.85
N LEU A 32 30.74 7.01 -3.73
CA LEU A 32 31.66 7.15 -2.58
C LEU A 32 33.11 6.86 -2.95
N LEU A 33 33.38 5.84 -3.76
CA LEU A 33 34.70 5.48 -4.21
C LEU A 33 35.36 6.53 -5.14
N MET A 34 34.53 7.29 -5.87
CA MET A 34 35.04 8.26 -6.85
C MET A 34 35.12 9.69 -6.31
N HIS A 35 34.25 10.05 -5.35
CA HIS A 35 34.06 11.45 -4.92
C HIS A 35 34.18 11.67 -3.42
N SER A 36 34.38 10.62 -2.61
CA SER A 36 34.49 10.72 -1.16
C SER A 36 35.69 9.97 -0.63
N ASP A 37 36.32 10.51 0.45
CA ASP A 37 37.36 9.81 1.21
C ASP A 37 36.77 8.75 2.17
N ALA A 38 35.44 8.49 2.11
CA ALA A 38 34.78 7.54 2.97
C ALA A 38 35.22 6.09 2.68
N SER A 39 35.56 5.38 3.74
CA SER A 39 36.00 3.99 3.61
C SER A 39 34.81 3.05 3.31
N LEU A 40 35.05 1.99 2.55
CA LEU A 40 34.03 0.90 2.36
C LEU A 40 33.60 0.27 3.69
N ALA A 41 34.46 0.36 4.72
CA ALA A 41 34.07 -0.08 6.07
C ALA A 41 32.95 0.77 6.67
N SER A 42 32.88 2.08 6.39
CA SER A 42 31.79 2.95 6.83
C SER A 42 30.47 2.56 6.18
N VAL A 43 30.48 2.16 4.90
CA VAL A 43 29.30 1.65 4.19
C VAL A 43 28.79 0.37 4.82
N ALA A 44 29.68 -0.59 5.10
CA ALA A 44 29.32 -1.84 5.77
C ALA A 44 28.75 -1.60 7.17
N GLN A 45 29.33 -0.66 7.92
CA GLN A 45 28.85 -0.27 9.25
C GLN A 45 27.48 0.43 9.18
N THR A 46 27.27 1.30 8.19
CA THR A 46 25.97 1.94 7.94
C THR A 46 24.88 0.92 7.65
N LEU A 47 25.16 -0.07 6.79
CA LEU A 47 24.23 -1.17 6.53
C LEU A 47 23.91 -1.98 7.79
N PHE A 48 24.92 -2.32 8.58
CA PHE A 48 24.71 -3.07 9.81
C PHE A 48 23.89 -2.26 10.83
N ASN A 49 24.24 -1.00 11.03
CA ASN A 49 23.54 -0.11 11.96
C ASN A 49 22.10 0.18 11.51
N ALA A 50 21.86 0.26 10.20
CA ALA A 50 20.55 0.47 9.62
C ALA A 50 19.56 -0.64 10.03
N PHE A 51 20.03 -1.90 10.08
CA PHE A 51 19.19 -3.01 10.55
C PHE A 51 19.19 -3.16 12.07
N ALA A 52 20.31 -2.92 12.73
CA ALA A 52 20.44 -3.08 14.18
C ALA A 52 19.67 -2.00 14.96
N GLY A 53 19.50 -0.79 14.42
CA GLY A 53 18.80 0.32 15.08
C GLY A 53 17.30 0.44 14.76
N HIS A 54 16.85 -0.13 13.64
CA HIS A 54 15.47 0.06 13.14
C HIS A 54 14.58 -1.16 13.37
N TYR A 55 14.17 -1.41 14.61
CA TYR A 55 13.23 -2.49 14.97
C TYR A 55 11.92 -2.43 14.18
N THR A 56 11.53 -1.26 13.70
CA THR A 56 10.35 -1.04 12.88
C THR A 56 10.39 -1.82 11.56
N LEU A 57 11.58 -2.08 11.01
CA LEU A 57 11.75 -2.88 9.80
C LEU A 57 11.30 -4.33 9.98
N LEU A 58 11.35 -4.85 11.20
CA LEU A 58 10.86 -6.20 11.52
C LEU A 58 9.34 -6.32 11.38
N ALA A 59 8.59 -5.21 11.39
CA ALA A 59 7.16 -5.24 11.13
C ALA A 59 6.83 -5.67 9.67
N ILE A 60 7.72 -5.33 8.71
CA ILE A 60 7.50 -5.62 7.29
C ILE A 60 7.30 -7.12 7.02
N PRO A 61 8.23 -8.04 7.42
CA PRO A 61 8.05 -9.47 7.18
C PRO A 61 6.78 -10.03 7.82
N PHE A 62 6.41 -9.57 9.00
CA PHE A 62 5.22 -10.04 9.67
C PHE A 62 3.93 -9.53 9.01
N PHE A 63 3.87 -8.27 8.59
CA PHE A 63 2.72 -7.76 7.83
C PHE A 63 2.58 -8.45 6.47
N ILE A 64 3.69 -8.70 5.77
CA ILE A 64 3.68 -9.46 4.51
C ILE A 64 3.12 -10.87 4.75
N LEU A 65 3.57 -11.53 5.80
CA LEU A 65 3.13 -12.88 6.15
C LEU A 65 1.64 -12.89 6.51
N ALA A 66 1.18 -11.94 7.35
CA ALA A 66 -0.24 -11.79 7.70
C ALA A 66 -1.10 -11.58 6.45
N SER A 67 -0.69 -10.66 5.59
CA SER A 67 -1.34 -10.37 4.31
C SER A 67 -1.41 -11.60 3.41
N SER A 68 -0.31 -12.35 3.28
CA SER A 68 -0.24 -13.54 2.44
C SER A 68 -1.24 -14.62 2.87
N PHE A 69 -1.41 -14.84 4.18
CA PHE A 69 -2.43 -15.75 4.69
C PHE A 69 -3.86 -15.22 4.51
N MET A 70 -4.07 -13.91 4.69
CA MET A 70 -5.39 -13.29 4.52
C MET A 70 -5.79 -13.09 3.06
N SER A 71 -4.86 -13.15 2.12
CA SER A 71 -5.14 -13.03 0.68
C SER A 71 -5.81 -14.28 0.09
N THR A 72 -6.19 -15.24 0.91
CA THR A 72 -6.95 -16.42 0.45
C THR A 72 -8.32 -16.02 -0.08
N GLY A 73 -8.78 -16.71 -1.13
CA GLY A 73 -10.05 -16.39 -1.80
C GLY A 73 -11.29 -16.48 -0.91
N GLY A 74 -11.22 -17.21 0.20
CA GLY A 74 -12.31 -17.32 1.16
C GLY A 74 -12.57 -16.05 1.96
N VAL A 75 -11.51 -15.35 2.35
CA VAL A 75 -11.62 -14.05 3.04
C VAL A 75 -12.26 -13.02 2.11
N ALA A 76 -11.76 -12.91 0.88
CA ALA A 76 -12.31 -11.98 -0.11
C ALA A 76 -13.82 -12.21 -0.38
N LYS A 77 -14.23 -13.48 -0.53
CA LYS A 77 -15.66 -13.83 -0.73
C LYS A 77 -16.54 -13.36 0.42
N ARG A 78 -16.11 -13.52 1.67
CA ARG A 78 -16.87 -13.12 2.86
C ARG A 78 -16.99 -11.60 2.96
N ILE A 79 -15.91 -10.88 2.67
CA ILE A 79 -15.91 -9.41 2.64
C ILE A 79 -16.81 -8.90 1.53
N ILE A 80 -16.75 -9.46 0.32
CA ILE A 80 -17.62 -9.08 -0.81
C ILE A 80 -19.10 -9.32 -0.45
N ARG A 81 -19.45 -10.49 0.14
CA ARG A 81 -20.80 -10.79 0.60
C ARG A 81 -21.31 -9.74 1.58
N PHE A 82 -20.50 -9.36 2.55
CA PHE A 82 -20.84 -8.34 3.53
C PHE A 82 -20.98 -6.95 2.90
N ALA A 83 -20.06 -6.55 2.03
CA ALA A 83 -20.15 -5.27 1.32
C ALA A 83 -21.40 -5.18 0.43
N ILE A 84 -21.78 -6.26 -0.26
CA ILE A 84 -23.03 -6.33 -1.05
C ILE A 84 -24.25 -6.20 -0.13
N ALA A 85 -24.25 -6.82 1.03
CA ALA A 85 -25.36 -6.74 1.98
C ALA A 85 -25.58 -5.31 2.49
N ILE A 86 -24.49 -4.52 2.67
CA ILE A 86 -24.58 -3.13 3.15
C ILE A 86 -25.01 -2.15 2.04
N VAL A 87 -24.36 -2.19 0.88
CA VAL A 87 -24.53 -1.14 -0.16
C VAL A 87 -25.09 -1.66 -1.49
N GLY A 88 -25.28 -2.97 -1.64
CA GLY A 88 -25.70 -3.58 -2.90
C GLY A 88 -27.08 -3.13 -3.42
N TRP A 89 -27.96 -2.67 -2.53
CA TRP A 89 -29.32 -2.23 -2.85
C TRP A 89 -29.44 -0.83 -3.47
N PHE A 90 -28.35 -0.06 -3.50
CA PHE A 90 -28.30 1.21 -4.23
C PHE A 90 -28.23 0.99 -5.75
N ARG A 91 -28.55 2.02 -6.55
CA ARG A 91 -28.24 2.00 -7.98
C ARG A 91 -26.72 1.97 -8.18
N GLY A 92 -26.23 1.03 -8.98
CA GLY A 92 -24.81 0.76 -9.07
C GLY A 92 -24.22 0.07 -7.83
N GLY A 93 -25.08 -0.50 -6.98
CA GLY A 93 -24.73 -1.04 -5.67
C GLY A 93 -23.64 -2.12 -5.71
N LEU A 94 -23.59 -2.96 -6.75
CA LEU A 94 -22.50 -3.94 -6.89
C LEU A 94 -21.13 -3.26 -7.11
N ALA A 95 -21.09 -2.16 -7.86
CA ALA A 95 -19.85 -1.42 -8.05
C ALA A 95 -19.46 -0.66 -6.78
N MET A 96 -20.42 -0.09 -6.04
CA MET A 96 -20.16 0.52 -4.73
C MET A 96 -19.72 -0.53 -3.71
N ALA A 97 -20.33 -1.71 -3.71
CA ALA A 97 -19.93 -2.83 -2.87
C ALA A 97 -18.52 -3.31 -3.18
N SER A 98 -18.09 -3.24 -4.45
CA SER A 98 -16.70 -3.57 -4.80
C SER A 98 -15.70 -2.57 -4.23
N VAL A 99 -16.01 -1.27 -4.22
CA VAL A 99 -15.17 -0.26 -3.56
C VAL A 99 -15.10 -0.53 -2.06
N LEU A 100 -16.25 -0.72 -1.40
CA LEU A 100 -16.28 -1.03 0.03
C LEU A 100 -15.52 -2.32 0.35
N ALA A 101 -15.67 -3.36 -0.49
CA ALA A 101 -14.92 -4.60 -0.34
C ALA A 101 -13.41 -4.39 -0.52
N CYS A 102 -12.99 -3.57 -1.49
CA CYS A 102 -11.59 -3.18 -1.65
C CYS A 102 -11.06 -2.43 -0.43
N MET A 103 -11.82 -1.48 0.13
CA MET A 103 -11.46 -0.77 1.37
C MET A 103 -11.23 -1.72 2.54
N MET A 104 -12.18 -2.64 2.76
CA MET A 104 -12.09 -3.61 3.86
C MET A 104 -10.96 -4.62 3.64
N PHE A 105 -10.78 -5.08 2.41
CA PHE A 105 -9.70 -6.02 2.07
C PHE A 105 -8.32 -5.33 2.06
N ALA A 106 -8.25 -4.06 1.73
CA ALA A 106 -7.07 -3.22 1.82
C ALA A 106 -6.42 -3.29 3.19
N ALA A 107 -7.24 -3.13 4.23
CA ALA A 107 -6.81 -3.21 5.63
C ALA A 107 -6.32 -4.61 6.05
N LEU A 108 -6.50 -5.63 5.22
CA LEU A 108 -5.97 -6.98 5.46
C LEU A 108 -4.73 -7.27 4.59
N SER A 109 -4.72 -6.75 3.36
CA SER A 109 -3.68 -7.07 2.38
C SER A 109 -2.50 -6.10 2.40
N GLY A 110 -2.73 -4.83 2.73
CA GLY A 110 -1.71 -3.78 2.65
C GLY A 110 -1.08 -3.61 1.26
N SER A 111 -1.69 -4.19 0.21
CA SER A 111 -1.16 -4.27 -1.14
C SER A 111 -2.25 -4.02 -2.18
N SER A 112 -1.99 -3.06 -3.07
CA SER A 112 -2.91 -2.68 -4.12
C SER A 112 -3.11 -3.78 -5.19
N PRO A 113 -2.06 -4.37 -5.77
CA PRO A 113 -2.21 -5.47 -6.72
C PRO A 113 -2.93 -6.69 -6.14
N ALA A 114 -2.64 -7.04 -4.88
CA ALA A 114 -3.30 -8.15 -4.20
C ALA A 114 -4.80 -7.89 -4.04
N THR A 115 -5.19 -6.65 -3.71
CA THR A 115 -6.60 -6.24 -3.62
C THR A 115 -7.32 -6.36 -4.96
N VAL A 116 -6.69 -5.88 -6.06
CA VAL A 116 -7.25 -6.02 -7.42
C VAL A 116 -7.45 -7.49 -7.79
N VAL A 117 -6.49 -8.36 -7.51
CA VAL A 117 -6.60 -9.78 -7.83
C VAL A 117 -7.71 -10.45 -6.99
N ALA A 118 -7.67 -10.27 -5.67
CA ALA A 118 -8.58 -10.97 -4.76
C ALA A 118 -10.05 -10.55 -4.96
N ILE A 119 -10.31 -9.25 -5.00
CA ILE A 119 -11.68 -8.71 -5.14
C ILE A 119 -12.11 -8.73 -6.61
N GLY A 120 -11.24 -8.27 -7.52
CA GLY A 120 -11.56 -8.12 -8.94
C GLY A 120 -11.89 -9.45 -9.61
N SER A 121 -11.18 -10.54 -9.29
CA SER A 121 -11.45 -11.88 -9.86
C SER A 121 -12.88 -12.37 -9.62
N ILE A 122 -13.48 -11.96 -8.51
CA ILE A 122 -14.85 -12.35 -8.11
C ILE A 122 -15.86 -11.33 -8.62
N VAL A 123 -15.60 -10.03 -8.35
CA VAL A 123 -16.59 -8.98 -8.52
C VAL A 123 -16.79 -8.60 -9.99
N ILE A 124 -15.73 -8.59 -10.81
CA ILE A 124 -15.86 -8.28 -12.26
C ILE A 124 -16.84 -9.26 -12.92
N ALA A 125 -16.68 -10.57 -12.67
CA ALA A 125 -17.57 -11.58 -13.20
C ALA A 125 -19.01 -11.42 -12.67
N GLY A 126 -19.16 -11.08 -11.38
CA GLY A 126 -20.46 -10.80 -10.75
C GLY A 126 -21.15 -9.58 -11.35
N MET A 127 -20.42 -8.50 -11.59
CA MET A 127 -20.96 -7.28 -12.21
C MET A 127 -21.43 -7.54 -13.64
N ILE A 128 -20.65 -8.24 -14.46
CA ILE A 128 -21.00 -8.58 -15.85
C ILE A 128 -22.29 -9.40 -15.88
N LYS A 129 -22.44 -10.42 -15.00
CA LYS A 129 -23.66 -11.23 -14.90
C LYS A 129 -24.90 -10.41 -14.52
N ASN A 130 -24.70 -9.29 -13.84
CA ASN A 130 -25.77 -8.38 -13.40
C ASN A 130 -25.94 -7.17 -14.34
N GLY A 131 -25.46 -7.25 -15.59
CA GLY A 131 -25.74 -6.26 -16.63
C GLY A 131 -24.81 -5.04 -16.65
N TYR A 132 -23.69 -5.07 -15.94
CA TYR A 132 -22.66 -4.03 -16.06
C TYR A 132 -21.74 -4.33 -17.27
N SER A 133 -21.27 -3.29 -17.94
CA SER A 133 -20.23 -3.50 -18.96
C SER A 133 -18.91 -3.94 -18.32
N LYS A 134 -18.15 -4.71 -19.05
CA LYS A 134 -16.84 -5.22 -18.62
C LYS A 134 -15.86 -4.09 -18.35
N GLU A 135 -15.91 -3.05 -19.19
CA GLU A 135 -15.12 -1.84 -19.08
C GLU A 135 -15.43 -1.09 -17.77
N PHE A 136 -16.73 -0.92 -17.46
CA PHE A 136 -17.14 -0.25 -16.22
C PHE A 136 -16.62 -1.00 -15.00
N ALA A 137 -16.80 -2.33 -14.96
CA ALA A 137 -16.36 -3.17 -13.87
C ALA A 137 -14.83 -3.13 -13.70
N ALA A 138 -14.09 -3.26 -14.80
CA ALA A 138 -12.63 -3.20 -14.79
C ALA A 138 -12.10 -1.83 -14.34
N GLY A 139 -12.69 -0.73 -14.84
CA GLY A 139 -12.29 0.62 -14.47
C GLY A 139 -12.51 0.91 -12.99
N VAL A 140 -13.65 0.50 -12.42
CA VAL A 140 -13.92 0.64 -10.98
C VAL A 140 -12.93 -0.16 -10.15
N ILE A 141 -12.70 -1.44 -10.47
CA ILE A 141 -11.79 -2.31 -9.70
C ILE A 141 -10.34 -1.83 -9.79
N CYS A 142 -9.89 -1.37 -10.95
CA CYS A 142 -8.55 -0.82 -11.14
C CYS A 142 -8.25 0.32 -10.16
N ASN A 143 -9.22 1.23 -9.99
CA ASN A 143 -9.07 2.38 -9.08
C ASN A 143 -9.37 2.01 -7.62
N ALA A 144 -10.42 1.24 -7.35
CA ALA A 144 -10.74 0.84 -5.98
C ALA A 144 -9.63 -0.02 -5.34
N GLY A 145 -8.91 -0.79 -6.15
CA GLY A 145 -7.79 -1.61 -5.68
C GLY A 145 -6.62 -0.78 -5.15
N THR A 146 -6.44 0.48 -5.59
CA THR A 146 -5.34 1.33 -5.11
C THR A 146 -5.47 1.65 -3.62
N LEU A 147 -6.70 1.68 -3.08
CA LEU A 147 -6.95 1.85 -1.65
C LEU A 147 -6.20 0.83 -0.78
N GLY A 148 -5.67 -0.25 -1.40
CA GLY A 148 -4.89 -1.30 -0.75
C GLY A 148 -3.58 -0.84 -0.09
N ILE A 149 -3.05 0.33 -0.43
CA ILE A 149 -1.84 0.87 0.20
C ILE A 149 -2.11 2.09 1.08
N LEU A 150 -3.33 2.64 1.06
CA LEU A 150 -3.70 3.83 1.83
C LEU A 150 -4.39 3.49 3.16
N ILE A 151 -5.25 2.47 3.15
CA ILE A 151 -5.99 2.08 4.35
C ILE A 151 -5.08 1.22 5.25
N PRO A 152 -4.86 1.61 6.52
CA PRO A 152 -3.98 0.89 7.41
C PRO A 152 -4.56 -0.48 7.86
N PRO A 153 -3.66 -1.46 8.13
CA PRO A 153 -2.21 -1.40 8.07
C PRO A 153 -1.67 -1.48 6.63
N SER A 154 -0.70 -0.65 6.31
CA SER A 154 -0.10 -0.55 4.97
C SER A 154 1.41 -0.77 5.03
N ILE A 155 1.91 -1.67 4.18
CA ILE A 155 3.35 -1.95 4.05
C ILE A 155 4.09 -0.70 3.56
N VAL A 156 3.49 0.06 2.64
CA VAL A 156 4.08 1.29 2.07
C VAL A 156 4.25 2.36 3.15
N MET A 157 3.29 2.49 4.07
CA MET A 157 3.41 3.41 5.21
C MET A 157 4.49 2.99 6.20
N VAL A 158 4.65 1.68 6.45
CA VAL A 158 5.75 1.16 7.30
C VAL A 158 7.09 1.46 6.66
N VAL A 159 7.21 1.30 5.35
CA VAL A 159 8.42 1.59 4.57
C VAL A 159 8.77 3.08 4.65
N TYR A 160 7.78 3.97 4.48
CA TYR A 160 8.00 5.42 4.66
C TYR A 160 8.49 5.75 6.08
N ALA A 161 7.80 5.22 7.08
CA ALA A 161 8.15 5.45 8.47
C ALA A 161 9.58 5.00 8.80
N ALA A 162 10.00 3.86 8.26
CA ALA A 162 11.36 3.34 8.41
C ALA A 162 12.41 4.18 7.66
N ALA A 163 12.08 4.72 6.47
CA ALA A 163 13.00 5.54 5.68
C ALA A 163 13.21 6.95 6.26
N THR A 164 12.23 7.46 7.00
CA THR A 164 12.18 8.84 7.50
C THR A 164 12.22 8.96 9.04
N ASP A 165 12.29 7.82 9.73
CA ASP A 165 12.31 7.74 11.21
C ASP A 165 11.06 8.33 11.90
N VAL A 166 9.89 8.30 11.21
CA VAL A 166 8.61 8.72 11.80
C VAL A 166 7.84 7.56 12.41
N SER A 167 6.87 7.85 13.26
CA SER A 167 6.05 6.82 13.92
C SER A 167 5.13 6.10 12.93
N VAL A 168 5.23 4.77 12.84
CA VAL A 168 4.30 3.91 12.07
C VAL A 168 2.86 4.08 12.56
N GLY A 169 2.65 4.16 13.88
CA GLY A 169 1.32 4.37 14.45
C GLY A 169 0.70 5.69 13.95
N ARG A 170 1.48 6.79 13.96
CA ARG A 170 0.99 8.07 13.41
C ARG A 170 0.72 7.99 11.92
N MET A 171 1.55 7.31 11.13
CA MET A 171 1.32 7.08 9.71
C MET A 171 0.01 6.32 9.47
N PHE A 172 -0.27 5.28 10.25
CA PHE A 172 -1.52 4.54 10.14
C PHE A 172 -2.74 5.42 10.46
N LEU A 173 -2.70 6.19 11.55
CA LEU A 173 -3.79 7.16 11.83
C LEU A 173 -3.95 8.18 10.72
N GLY A 174 -2.84 8.68 10.18
CA GLY A 174 -2.84 9.64 9.07
C GLY A 174 -3.52 9.11 7.81
N GLY A 175 -3.48 7.79 7.57
CA GLY A 175 -4.10 7.14 6.42
C GLY A 175 -5.60 6.85 6.54
N VAL A 176 -6.15 6.81 7.77
CA VAL A 176 -7.56 6.41 8.00
C VAL A 176 -8.53 7.36 7.30
N ILE A 177 -8.45 8.66 7.60
CA ILE A 177 -9.38 9.65 7.02
C ILE A 177 -9.21 9.77 5.51
N PRO A 178 -7.98 9.92 4.96
CA PRO A 178 -7.78 9.91 3.50
C PRO A 178 -8.33 8.65 2.84
N GLY A 179 -8.07 7.47 3.41
CA GLY A 179 -8.58 6.21 2.85
C GLY A 179 -10.10 6.11 2.80
N LEU A 180 -10.77 6.56 3.88
CA LEU A 180 -12.24 6.65 3.92
C LEU A 180 -12.75 7.69 2.92
N LEU A 181 -12.10 8.85 2.84
CA LEU A 181 -12.47 9.92 1.91
C LEU A 181 -12.36 9.45 0.45
N ALA A 182 -11.26 8.82 0.08
CA ALA A 182 -11.06 8.28 -1.27
C ALA A 182 -12.15 7.26 -1.64
N GLY A 183 -12.45 6.33 -0.74
CA GLY A 183 -13.50 5.35 -0.95
C GLY A 183 -14.88 5.98 -1.09
N VAL A 184 -15.22 6.96 -0.25
CA VAL A 184 -16.49 7.70 -0.34
C VAL A 184 -16.57 8.51 -1.64
N MET A 185 -15.51 9.19 -2.05
CA MET A 185 -15.46 9.92 -3.32
C MET A 185 -15.68 9.00 -4.51
N LEU A 186 -15.03 7.83 -4.55
CA LEU A 186 -15.26 6.82 -5.59
C LEU A 186 -16.70 6.29 -5.55
N MET A 187 -17.25 5.99 -4.39
CA MET A 187 -18.63 5.52 -4.28
C MET A 187 -19.65 6.57 -4.75
N ILE A 188 -19.45 7.85 -4.43
CA ILE A 188 -20.28 8.96 -4.91
C ILE A 188 -20.20 9.06 -6.44
N ALA A 189 -18.99 9.04 -7.00
CA ALA A 189 -18.79 9.09 -8.44
C ALA A 189 -19.45 7.90 -9.15
N ILE A 190 -19.36 6.69 -8.58
CA ILE A 190 -20.04 5.48 -9.08
C ILE A 190 -21.56 5.66 -9.03
N TYR A 191 -22.09 6.17 -7.92
CA TYR A 191 -23.54 6.40 -7.79
C TYR A 191 -24.05 7.39 -8.85
N ILE A 192 -23.32 8.49 -9.09
CA ILE A 192 -23.65 9.45 -10.13
C ILE A 192 -23.61 8.79 -11.53
N ALA A 193 -22.52 8.09 -11.84
CA ALA A 193 -22.39 7.36 -13.11
C ALA A 193 -23.47 6.29 -13.28
N ALA A 194 -23.86 5.60 -12.22
CA ALA A 194 -24.92 4.61 -12.22
C ALA A 194 -26.31 5.22 -12.49
N ARG A 195 -26.53 6.44 -12.03
CA ARG A 195 -27.76 7.20 -12.33
C ARG A 195 -27.81 7.60 -13.80
N ILE A 196 -26.70 8.13 -14.34
CA ILE A 196 -26.59 8.57 -15.73
C ILE A 196 -26.74 7.38 -16.70
N LYS A 197 -26.08 6.27 -16.40
CA LYS A 197 -26.08 5.05 -17.24
C LYS A 197 -27.25 4.10 -16.98
N ASN A 198 -28.18 4.45 -16.08
CA ASN A 198 -29.32 3.62 -15.69
C ASN A 198 -28.91 2.19 -15.29
N LEU A 199 -27.82 2.05 -14.50
CA LEU A 199 -27.33 0.74 -14.06
C LEU A 199 -28.36 0.03 -13.16
N PRO A 200 -28.34 -1.31 -13.13
CA PRO A 200 -29.28 -2.10 -12.37
C PRO A 200 -29.20 -1.84 -10.86
N LYS A 201 -30.35 -2.00 -10.21
CA LYS A 201 -30.51 -1.94 -8.75
C LYS A 201 -30.85 -3.33 -8.27
N GLN A 202 -30.26 -3.78 -7.16
CA GLN A 202 -30.65 -5.03 -6.52
C GLN A 202 -31.63 -4.79 -5.37
N PRO A 203 -32.48 -5.78 -5.04
CA PRO A 203 -33.29 -5.68 -3.84
C PRO A 203 -32.41 -5.74 -2.58
N PHE A 204 -32.87 -5.13 -1.50
CA PHE A 204 -32.20 -5.26 -0.20
C PHE A 204 -32.32 -6.72 0.29
N VAL A 205 -31.19 -7.33 0.64
CA VAL A 205 -31.13 -8.75 1.03
C VAL A 205 -31.70 -9.04 2.43
N GLY A 206 -32.03 -8.01 3.20
CA GLY A 206 -32.59 -8.11 4.55
C GLY A 206 -31.51 -8.08 5.66
N TRP A 207 -31.93 -7.62 6.84
CA TRP A 207 -31.05 -7.47 8.00
C TRP A 207 -30.45 -8.78 8.48
N LYS A 208 -31.18 -9.91 8.36
CA LYS A 208 -30.67 -11.23 8.75
C LYS A 208 -29.43 -11.59 7.92
N GLU A 209 -29.54 -11.49 6.59
CA GLU A 209 -28.40 -11.77 5.69
C GLU A 209 -27.22 -10.81 5.96
N THR A 210 -27.51 -9.52 6.21
CA THR A 210 -26.49 -8.54 6.55
C THR A 210 -25.74 -8.91 7.83
N PHE A 211 -26.47 -9.39 8.86
CA PHE A 211 -25.85 -9.81 10.11
C PHE A 211 -25.06 -11.12 9.97
N ASP A 212 -25.57 -12.09 9.23
CA ASP A 212 -24.89 -13.34 8.94
C ASP A 212 -23.61 -13.09 8.13
N ALA A 213 -23.67 -12.22 7.11
CA ALA A 213 -22.52 -11.82 6.33
C ALA A 213 -21.47 -11.06 7.19
N ALA A 214 -21.91 -10.18 8.10
CA ALA A 214 -21.04 -9.49 9.04
C ALA A 214 -20.31 -10.49 9.96
N LYS A 215 -21.01 -11.48 10.48
CA LYS A 215 -20.47 -12.54 11.31
C LYS A 215 -19.42 -13.37 10.55
N ASP A 216 -19.70 -13.73 9.30
CA ASP A 216 -18.77 -14.47 8.47
C ASP A 216 -17.48 -13.65 8.16
N ALA A 217 -17.61 -12.35 7.93
CA ALA A 217 -16.47 -11.45 7.65
C ALA A 217 -15.71 -11.04 8.91
N SER A 218 -16.31 -11.14 10.11
CA SER A 218 -15.79 -10.60 11.37
C SER A 218 -14.40 -11.13 11.73
N TRP A 219 -14.15 -12.42 11.53
CA TRP A 219 -12.83 -13.01 11.82
C TRP A 219 -11.71 -12.38 10.98
N GLY A 220 -11.95 -12.09 9.71
CA GLY A 220 -10.99 -11.36 8.90
C GLY A 220 -10.82 -9.92 9.39
N LEU A 221 -11.93 -9.20 9.58
CA LEU A 221 -11.91 -7.80 10.00
C LEU A 221 -11.38 -7.59 11.43
N LEU A 222 -11.48 -8.59 12.29
CA LEU A 222 -10.91 -8.55 13.65
C LEU A 222 -9.38 -8.38 13.62
N LEU A 223 -8.70 -8.80 12.54
CA LEU A 223 -7.28 -8.54 12.35
C LEU A 223 -6.95 -7.04 12.43
N VAL A 224 -7.77 -6.21 11.78
CA VAL A 224 -7.60 -4.75 11.80
C VAL A 224 -7.77 -4.21 13.22
N VAL A 225 -8.76 -4.71 13.94
CA VAL A 225 -9.01 -4.33 15.34
C VAL A 225 -7.85 -4.76 16.24
N ILE A 226 -7.28 -5.94 16.04
CA ILE A 226 -6.12 -6.42 16.79
C ILE A 226 -4.92 -5.50 16.55
N ILE A 227 -4.63 -5.15 15.30
CA ILE A 227 -3.47 -4.33 14.95
C ILE A 227 -3.68 -2.90 15.47
N LEU A 228 -4.72 -2.22 15.01
CA LEU A 228 -4.93 -0.81 15.35
C LEU A 228 -5.30 -0.64 16.83
N GLY A 229 -6.20 -1.48 17.34
CA GLY A 229 -6.58 -1.46 18.76
C GLY A 229 -5.41 -1.79 19.69
N GLY A 230 -4.56 -2.73 19.32
CA GLY A 230 -3.37 -3.09 20.08
C GLY A 230 -2.32 -1.98 20.12
N ILE A 231 -2.07 -1.32 18.98
CA ILE A 231 -1.12 -0.20 18.87
C ILE A 231 -1.63 1.02 19.66
N TYR A 232 -2.87 1.44 19.42
CA TYR A 232 -3.41 2.66 20.04
C TYR A 232 -3.87 2.46 21.48
N GLY A 233 -4.19 1.23 21.86
CA GLY A 233 -4.40 0.83 23.26
C GLY A 233 -3.11 0.75 24.07
N GLY A 234 -1.93 0.95 23.46
CA GLY A 234 -0.63 0.86 24.13
C GLY A 234 -0.24 -0.56 24.54
N ILE A 235 -0.92 -1.58 24.00
CA ILE A 235 -0.68 -3.00 24.31
C ILE A 235 0.51 -3.53 23.50
N PHE A 236 0.62 -3.12 22.25
CA PHE A 236 1.62 -3.59 21.30
C PHE A 236 2.34 -2.43 20.60
N THR A 237 3.62 -2.60 20.40
CA THR A 237 4.36 -1.84 19.38
C THR A 237 3.90 -2.26 17.98
N PRO A 238 4.13 -1.47 16.92
CA PRO A 238 3.78 -1.86 15.55
C PRO A 238 4.39 -3.20 15.11
N THR A 239 5.60 -3.52 15.58
CA THR A 239 6.28 -4.79 15.27
C THR A 239 5.61 -5.98 15.98
N GLU A 240 5.26 -5.82 17.25
CA GLU A 240 4.54 -6.84 18.00
C GLU A 240 3.14 -7.07 17.44
N ALA A 241 2.42 -5.98 17.09
CA ALA A 241 1.12 -6.06 16.45
C ALA A 241 1.19 -6.83 15.12
N ALA A 242 2.25 -6.60 14.32
CA ALA A 242 2.48 -7.32 13.08
C ALA A 242 2.74 -8.82 13.32
N ALA A 243 3.53 -9.17 14.35
CA ALA A 243 3.80 -10.56 14.70
C ALA A 243 2.52 -11.28 15.16
N VAL A 244 1.72 -10.65 16.03
CA VAL A 244 0.41 -11.17 16.46
C VAL A 244 -0.51 -11.33 15.26
N ALA A 245 -0.53 -10.36 14.34
CA ALA A 245 -1.30 -10.41 13.11
C ALA A 245 -0.92 -11.61 12.22
N ALA A 246 0.38 -11.90 12.08
CA ALA A 246 0.85 -13.04 11.28
C ALA A 246 0.38 -14.38 11.87
N VAL A 247 0.51 -14.54 13.18
CA VAL A 247 0.04 -15.74 13.89
C VAL A 247 -1.48 -15.87 13.77
N TYR A 248 -2.22 -14.78 14.05
CA TYR A 248 -3.67 -14.76 13.93
C TYR A 248 -4.14 -15.14 12.52
N SER A 249 -3.53 -14.54 11.48
CA SER A 249 -3.87 -14.80 10.09
C SER A 249 -3.65 -16.26 9.69
N PHE A 250 -2.54 -16.86 10.14
CA PHE A 250 -2.28 -18.29 9.95
C PHE A 250 -3.41 -19.16 10.54
N PHE A 251 -3.82 -18.86 11.79
CA PHE A 251 -4.89 -19.62 12.44
C PHE A 251 -6.25 -19.44 11.75
N ILE A 252 -6.61 -18.23 11.38
CA ILE A 252 -7.89 -17.94 10.71
C ILE A 252 -7.97 -18.65 9.35
N ALA A 253 -6.93 -18.52 8.52
CA ALA A 253 -6.92 -19.11 7.19
C ALA A 253 -7.02 -20.66 7.20
N ASN A 254 -6.31 -21.30 8.14
CA ASN A 254 -6.21 -22.76 8.19
C ASN A 254 -7.31 -23.43 9.00
N PHE A 255 -7.71 -22.85 10.16
CA PHE A 255 -8.58 -23.57 11.12
C PHE A 255 -9.99 -22.99 11.21
N VAL A 256 -10.17 -21.68 11.02
CA VAL A 256 -11.50 -21.05 11.11
C VAL A 256 -12.17 -21.02 9.74
N TYR A 257 -11.50 -20.44 8.76
CA TYR A 257 -12.03 -20.35 7.40
C TYR A 257 -11.81 -21.63 6.60
N GLN A 258 -10.78 -22.39 6.94
CA GLN A 258 -10.43 -23.66 6.27
C GLN A 258 -10.28 -23.46 4.75
N ASP A 259 -9.69 -22.34 4.34
CA ASP A 259 -9.53 -21.97 2.95
C ASP A 259 -8.24 -22.53 2.35
N MET A 260 -7.35 -23.10 3.19
CA MET A 260 -6.07 -23.68 2.81
C MET A 260 -5.70 -24.85 3.73
N GLY A 261 -4.69 -25.60 3.32
CA GLY A 261 -4.15 -26.71 4.10
C GLY A 261 -5.04 -27.96 4.14
N PRO A 262 -4.77 -28.89 5.07
CA PRO A 262 -5.46 -30.18 5.14
C PRO A 262 -6.95 -30.09 5.50
N PHE A 263 -7.40 -28.97 6.06
CA PHE A 263 -8.80 -28.75 6.43
C PHE A 263 -9.64 -28.24 5.24
N ALA A 264 -9.01 -27.64 4.23
CA ALA A 264 -9.67 -27.24 2.99
C ALA A 264 -10.05 -28.44 2.12
N ASP A 265 -9.30 -29.53 2.22
CA ASP A 265 -9.56 -30.76 1.48
C ASP A 265 -10.64 -31.60 2.20
N LYS A 266 -11.86 -31.52 1.67
CA LYS A 266 -13.02 -32.29 2.18
C LYS A 266 -12.86 -33.81 2.04
N GLN A 267 -11.96 -34.29 1.16
CA GLN A 267 -11.70 -35.72 0.96
C GLN A 267 -10.67 -36.27 1.98
N ASN A 268 -10.01 -35.39 2.70
CA ASN A 268 -9.04 -35.80 3.71
C ASN A 268 -9.73 -36.31 4.98
N THR A 269 -9.76 -37.62 5.17
CA THR A 269 -10.41 -38.29 6.31
C THR A 269 -9.49 -38.50 7.53
N LYS A 270 -8.27 -37.98 7.51
CA LYS A 270 -7.31 -38.16 8.61
C LYS A 270 -7.81 -37.56 9.94
N PRO A 271 -7.38 -38.11 11.09
CA PRO A 271 -7.72 -37.55 12.40
C PRO A 271 -7.32 -36.08 12.52
N VAL A 272 -8.11 -35.31 13.30
CA VAL A 272 -7.93 -33.85 13.49
C VAL A 272 -6.52 -33.51 13.95
N LEU A 273 -5.96 -34.25 14.92
CA LEU A 273 -4.58 -34.04 15.41
C LEU A 273 -3.55 -34.18 14.28
N VAL A 274 -3.71 -35.17 13.40
CA VAL A 274 -2.81 -35.36 12.25
C VAL A 274 -2.93 -34.19 11.27
N LYS A 275 -4.16 -33.70 11.00
CA LYS A 275 -4.38 -32.51 10.16
C LYS A 275 -3.73 -31.27 10.73
N ILE A 276 -3.78 -31.06 12.06
CA ILE A 276 -3.12 -29.93 12.73
C ILE A 276 -1.61 -29.96 12.47
N PHE A 277 -0.94 -31.09 12.69
CA PHE A 277 0.50 -31.22 12.41
C PHE A 277 0.80 -31.06 10.90
N GLN A 278 -0.04 -31.65 10.05
CA GLN A 278 0.13 -31.53 8.61
C GLN A 278 -0.03 -30.08 8.08
N THR A 279 -0.82 -29.23 8.76
CA THR A 279 -0.98 -27.82 8.39
C THR A 279 0.36 -27.08 8.33
N PHE A 280 1.26 -27.32 9.25
CA PHE A 280 2.58 -26.65 9.30
C PHE A 280 3.52 -27.08 8.16
N VAL A 281 3.35 -28.28 7.64
CA VAL A 281 4.20 -28.84 6.55
C VAL A 281 3.46 -28.95 5.22
N HIS A 282 2.20 -28.50 5.16
CA HIS A 282 1.38 -28.57 3.97
C HIS A 282 1.96 -27.70 2.84
N LYS A 283 1.76 -28.11 1.60
CA LYS A 283 2.27 -27.37 0.43
C LYS A 283 1.77 -25.94 0.36
N ASP A 284 0.51 -25.68 0.73
CA ASP A 284 -0.07 -24.34 0.71
C ASP A 284 0.61 -23.43 1.73
N THR A 285 0.83 -23.94 2.96
CA THR A 285 1.56 -23.20 4.01
C THR A 285 3.00 -22.91 3.58
N LYS A 286 3.70 -23.92 3.03
CA LYS A 286 5.07 -23.75 2.53
C LYS A 286 5.11 -22.76 1.38
N HIS A 287 4.15 -22.79 0.47
CA HIS A 287 4.06 -21.86 -0.65
C HIS A 287 3.83 -20.42 -0.16
N THR A 288 2.89 -20.23 0.78
CA THR A 288 2.62 -18.91 1.39
C THR A 288 3.85 -18.36 2.12
N LEU A 289 4.54 -19.20 2.89
CA LEU A 289 5.78 -18.82 3.57
C LEU A 289 6.89 -18.47 2.57
N TYR A 290 7.03 -19.23 1.48
CA TYR A 290 8.03 -18.99 0.45
C TYR A 290 7.78 -17.66 -0.27
N GLU A 291 6.54 -17.40 -0.70
CA GLU A 291 6.20 -16.14 -1.38
C GLU A 291 6.32 -14.93 -0.44
N ALA A 292 5.86 -15.06 0.81
CA ALA A 292 6.05 -14.01 1.81
C ALA A 292 7.54 -13.75 2.09
N GLY A 293 8.35 -14.80 2.21
CA GLY A 293 9.80 -14.69 2.38
C GLY A 293 10.50 -14.02 1.21
N LYS A 294 10.12 -14.38 -0.03
CA LYS A 294 10.66 -13.77 -1.25
C LYS A 294 10.38 -12.28 -1.32
N LEU A 295 9.13 -11.86 -1.04
CA LEU A 295 8.76 -10.43 -0.99
C LEU A 295 9.50 -9.70 0.13
N THR A 296 9.62 -10.31 1.30
CA THR A 296 10.37 -9.75 2.43
C THR A 296 11.83 -9.50 2.08
N ILE A 297 12.51 -10.50 1.51
CA ILE A 297 13.92 -10.37 1.10
C ILE A 297 14.08 -9.24 0.09
N MET A 298 13.20 -9.19 -0.91
CA MET A 298 13.23 -8.16 -1.95
C MET A 298 13.10 -6.76 -1.34
N LEU A 299 12.11 -6.52 -0.47
CA LEU A 299 11.89 -5.21 0.13
C LEU A 299 12.99 -4.83 1.11
N LEU A 300 13.42 -5.72 1.99
CA LEU A 300 14.51 -5.43 2.93
C LEU A 300 15.83 -5.15 2.20
N PHE A 301 16.10 -5.84 1.09
CA PHE A 301 17.29 -5.57 0.28
C PHE A 301 17.23 -4.21 -0.43
N ILE A 302 16.05 -3.78 -0.90
CA ILE A 302 15.84 -2.43 -1.44
C ILE A 302 16.10 -1.40 -0.33
N ILE A 303 15.51 -1.58 0.86
CA ILE A 303 15.68 -0.67 2.00
C ILE A 303 17.15 -0.55 2.40
N ALA A 304 17.88 -1.66 2.50
CA ALA A 304 19.31 -1.67 2.83
C ALA A 304 20.11 -0.77 1.89
N ASN A 305 19.92 -0.94 0.58
CA ASN A 305 20.63 -0.17 -0.42
C ASN A 305 20.18 1.30 -0.49
N ALA A 306 18.91 1.58 -0.21
CA ALA A 306 18.44 2.96 -0.11
C ALA A 306 18.99 3.70 1.12
N LEU A 307 19.27 2.99 2.22
CA LEU A 307 19.92 3.59 3.39
C LEU A 307 21.39 3.95 3.10
N ILE A 308 22.08 3.21 2.21
CA ILE A 308 23.39 3.64 1.71
C ILE A 308 23.24 4.95 0.92
N LEU A 309 22.25 5.03 0.03
CA LEU A 309 21.99 6.26 -0.71
C LEU A 309 21.66 7.43 0.23
N LYS A 310 20.78 7.21 1.24
CA LYS A 310 20.50 8.22 2.29
C LYS A 310 21.79 8.72 2.96
N HIS A 311 22.71 7.82 3.29
CA HIS A 311 24.00 8.17 3.88
C HIS A 311 24.81 9.08 2.94
N VAL A 312 24.96 8.72 1.67
CA VAL A 312 25.65 9.54 0.65
C VAL A 312 25.02 10.92 0.53
N LEU A 313 23.67 10.99 0.41
CA LEU A 313 22.95 12.25 0.28
C LEU A 313 23.16 13.16 1.50
N THR A 314 23.27 12.57 2.69
CA THR A 314 23.47 13.31 3.96
C THR A 314 24.90 13.82 4.09
N GLU A 315 25.91 13.00 3.80
CA GLU A 315 27.33 13.37 3.80
C GLU A 315 27.60 14.54 2.85
N GLU A 316 27.05 14.49 1.65
CA GLU A 316 27.19 15.51 0.62
C GLU A 316 26.26 16.73 0.84
N ARG A 317 25.52 16.79 1.94
CA ARG A 317 24.57 17.87 2.29
C ARG A 317 23.59 18.23 1.17
N ILE A 318 23.22 17.24 0.36
CA ILE A 318 22.37 17.44 -0.82
C ILE A 318 21.01 18.03 -0.48
N PRO A 319 20.27 17.54 0.55
CA PRO A 319 18.99 18.12 0.93
C PRO A 319 19.09 19.60 1.30
N GLN A 320 20.15 19.98 2.03
CA GLN A 320 20.38 21.37 2.45
C GLN A 320 20.65 22.29 1.24
N MET A 321 21.50 21.85 0.31
CA MET A 321 21.80 22.60 -0.93
C MET A 321 20.55 22.83 -1.77
N ILE A 322 19.69 21.81 -1.89
CA ILE A 322 18.41 21.93 -2.62
C ILE A 322 17.48 22.90 -1.89
N THR A 323 17.37 22.80 -0.56
CA THR A 323 16.54 23.69 0.24
C THR A 323 16.97 25.16 0.11
N GLU A 324 18.28 25.43 0.25
CA GLU A 324 18.84 26.79 0.10
C GLU A 324 18.59 27.34 -1.32
N SER A 325 18.76 26.51 -2.34
CA SER A 325 18.50 26.89 -3.73
C SER A 325 17.03 27.21 -3.95
N MET A 326 16.12 26.45 -3.37
CA MET A 326 14.68 26.70 -3.46
C MET A 326 14.27 27.98 -2.73
N LEU A 327 14.76 28.19 -1.50
CA LEU A 327 14.47 29.38 -0.72
C LEU A 327 15.03 30.64 -1.38
N SER A 328 16.25 30.58 -1.92
CA SER A 328 16.86 31.70 -2.67
C SER A 328 16.09 32.05 -3.94
N ALA A 329 15.48 31.06 -4.58
CA ALA A 329 14.59 31.25 -5.74
C ALA A 329 13.16 31.72 -5.35
N GLY A 330 12.86 31.95 -4.06
CA GLY A 330 11.55 32.32 -3.58
C GLY A 330 10.49 31.22 -3.65
N LEU A 331 10.92 29.94 -3.77
CA LEU A 331 10.02 28.79 -3.84
C LEU A 331 9.62 28.34 -2.43
N GLY A 332 8.30 28.37 -2.17
CA GLY A 332 7.71 28.00 -0.89
C GLY A 332 7.21 26.54 -0.83
N PRO A 333 6.55 26.16 0.30
CA PRO A 333 6.02 24.80 0.51
C PRO A 333 5.08 24.32 -0.60
N ILE A 334 4.24 25.20 -1.13
CA ILE A 334 3.28 24.87 -2.19
C ILE A 334 4.01 24.41 -3.47
N THR A 335 5.01 25.19 -3.89
CA THR A 335 5.81 24.84 -5.09
C THR A 335 6.56 23.55 -4.89
N PHE A 336 7.13 23.33 -3.70
CA PHE A 336 7.79 22.08 -3.35
C PHE A 336 6.84 20.88 -3.48
N LEU A 337 5.63 20.97 -2.91
CA LEU A 337 4.64 19.90 -3.01
C LEU A 337 4.21 19.62 -4.47
N ILE A 338 4.11 20.66 -5.31
CA ILE A 338 3.84 20.49 -6.76
C ILE A 338 4.97 19.69 -7.41
N VAL A 339 6.22 20.07 -7.20
CA VAL A 339 7.38 19.40 -7.79
C VAL A 339 7.45 17.94 -7.33
N VAL A 340 7.31 17.70 -6.04
CA VAL A 340 7.30 16.34 -5.48
C VAL A 340 6.16 15.51 -6.08
N ASN A 341 4.94 16.06 -6.18
CA ASN A 341 3.82 15.36 -6.81
C ASN A 341 4.10 14.99 -8.26
N VAL A 342 4.68 15.89 -9.06
CA VAL A 342 5.01 15.62 -10.46
C VAL A 342 6.06 14.51 -10.57
N LEU A 343 7.13 14.58 -9.77
CA LEU A 343 8.18 13.57 -9.74
C LEU A 343 7.64 12.18 -9.38
N LEU A 344 6.82 12.13 -8.33
CA LEU A 344 6.22 10.88 -7.87
C LEU A 344 5.20 10.31 -8.87
N LEU A 345 4.40 11.15 -9.53
CA LEU A 345 3.49 10.71 -10.59
C LEU A 345 4.25 10.09 -11.76
N ILE A 346 5.36 10.69 -12.17
CA ILE A 346 6.19 10.15 -13.24
C ILE A 346 6.83 8.82 -12.78
N GLY A 347 7.45 8.79 -11.62
CA GLY A 347 8.10 7.58 -11.09
C GLY A 347 7.14 6.45 -10.80
N GLY A 348 5.97 6.74 -10.24
CA GLY A 348 4.93 5.77 -9.86
C GLY A 348 4.29 5.04 -11.04
N GLN A 349 4.43 5.57 -12.27
CA GLN A 349 3.98 4.89 -13.47
C GLN A 349 4.84 3.67 -13.83
N PHE A 350 6.12 3.67 -13.41
CA PHE A 350 7.11 2.66 -13.79
C PHE A 350 7.53 1.76 -12.63
N MET A 351 7.41 2.25 -11.40
CA MET A 351 7.95 1.61 -10.22
C MET A 351 6.87 1.19 -9.23
N GLU A 352 7.16 0.14 -8.49
CA GLU A 352 6.35 -0.26 -7.34
C GLU A 352 6.46 0.80 -6.23
N PRO A 353 5.36 1.13 -5.53
CA PRO A 353 5.31 2.22 -4.55
C PRO A 353 6.38 2.16 -3.47
N SER A 354 6.64 1.00 -2.87
CA SER A 354 7.62 0.88 -1.80
C SER A 354 9.03 1.19 -2.30
N GLY A 355 9.37 0.74 -3.51
CA GLY A 355 10.66 1.00 -4.13
C GLY A 355 10.89 2.49 -4.44
N LEU A 356 9.91 3.15 -5.05
CA LEU A 356 10.01 4.57 -5.36
C LEU A 356 10.06 5.43 -4.09
N LEU A 357 9.24 5.10 -3.10
CA LEU A 357 9.16 5.82 -1.84
C LEU A 357 10.49 5.78 -1.09
N ILE A 358 11.14 4.61 -1.03
CA ILE A 358 12.46 4.46 -0.38
C ILE A 358 13.52 5.34 -1.04
N ILE A 359 13.45 5.56 -2.34
CA ILE A 359 14.39 6.43 -3.08
C ILE A 359 14.10 7.89 -2.79
N VAL A 360 12.82 8.28 -2.89
CA VAL A 360 12.43 9.69 -2.89
C VAL A 360 12.29 10.25 -1.48
N ALA A 361 11.77 9.47 -0.51
CA ALA A 361 11.49 9.96 0.84
C ALA A 361 12.75 10.50 1.56
N PRO A 362 13.91 9.83 1.58
CA PRO A 362 15.11 10.36 2.24
C PRO A 362 15.60 11.69 1.64
N LEU A 363 15.33 11.92 0.35
CA LEU A 363 15.70 13.16 -0.32
C LEU A 363 14.74 14.30 -0.01
N VAL A 364 13.44 14.06 -0.11
CA VAL A 364 12.42 15.12 0.02
C VAL A 364 12.07 15.43 1.48
N PHE A 365 12.23 14.46 2.38
CA PHE A 365 11.85 14.61 3.79
C PHE A 365 12.59 15.75 4.50
N PRO A 366 13.94 15.86 4.46
CA PRO A 366 14.64 16.95 5.12
C PRO A 366 14.25 18.33 4.57
N ILE A 367 14.00 18.41 3.25
CA ILE A 367 13.55 19.64 2.59
C ILE A 367 12.16 20.04 3.08
N ALA A 368 11.24 19.07 3.14
CA ALA A 368 9.88 19.30 3.63
C ALA A 368 9.85 19.80 5.07
N ILE A 369 10.67 19.21 5.96
CA ILE A 369 10.78 19.63 7.36
C ILE A 369 11.33 21.05 7.45
N ALA A 370 12.35 21.42 6.67
CA ALA A 370 12.89 22.75 6.61
C ALA A 370 11.87 23.80 6.13
N LEU A 371 10.94 23.39 5.24
CA LEU A 371 9.83 24.20 4.75
C LEU A 371 8.62 24.21 5.71
N GLY A 372 8.67 23.53 6.85
CA GLY A 372 7.60 23.45 7.84
C GLY A 372 6.41 22.55 7.47
N ILE A 373 6.62 21.60 6.55
CA ILE A 373 5.61 20.61 6.18
C ILE A 373 5.61 19.48 7.22
N ASP A 374 4.42 19.12 7.70
CA ASP A 374 4.25 18.02 8.65
C ASP A 374 4.72 16.68 8.03
N PRO A 375 5.54 15.88 8.73
CA PRO A 375 6.11 14.65 8.23
C PRO A 375 5.07 13.57 7.90
N ILE A 376 3.97 13.49 8.66
CA ILE A 376 2.88 12.54 8.40
C ILE A 376 2.09 12.98 7.17
N HIS A 377 1.81 14.27 7.06
CA HIS A 377 1.16 14.83 5.88
C HIS A 377 1.94 14.55 4.60
N LEU A 378 3.26 14.79 4.60
CA LEU A 378 4.14 14.45 3.48
C LEU A 378 4.03 12.98 3.11
N GLY A 379 4.14 12.08 4.09
CA GLY A 379 4.08 10.64 3.86
C GLY A 379 2.75 10.18 3.27
N ILE A 380 1.64 10.68 3.80
CA ILE A 380 0.30 10.34 3.25
C ILE A 380 0.13 10.89 1.83
N MET A 381 0.57 12.12 1.57
CA MET A 381 0.55 12.69 0.22
C MET A 381 1.36 11.84 -0.76
N MET A 382 2.56 11.41 -0.37
CA MET A 382 3.39 10.53 -1.19
C MET A 382 2.69 9.19 -1.48
N VAL A 383 2.08 8.54 -0.48
CA VAL A 383 1.34 7.29 -0.65
C VAL A 383 0.17 7.48 -1.60
N VAL A 384 -0.64 8.53 -1.43
CA VAL A 384 -1.78 8.83 -2.33
C VAL A 384 -1.31 9.08 -3.76
N ASN A 385 -0.21 9.81 -3.93
CA ASN A 385 0.36 10.04 -5.26
C ASN A 385 0.75 8.75 -5.97
N MET A 386 1.38 7.82 -5.23
CA MET A 386 1.79 6.53 -5.78
C MET A 386 0.61 5.63 -6.14
N GLU A 387 -0.51 5.73 -5.43
CA GLU A 387 -1.76 5.08 -5.83
C GLU A 387 -2.16 5.48 -7.25
N ILE A 388 -2.10 6.78 -7.54
CA ILE A 388 -2.45 7.32 -8.84
C ILE A 388 -1.43 6.91 -9.90
N GLY A 389 -0.15 6.89 -9.57
CA GLY A 389 0.90 6.37 -10.43
C GLY A 389 0.61 4.94 -10.91
N MET A 390 0.14 4.06 -10.01
CA MET A 390 -0.19 2.67 -10.34
C MET A 390 -1.36 2.49 -11.32
N ILE A 391 -2.19 3.49 -11.49
CA ILE A 391 -3.34 3.51 -12.41
C ILE A 391 -3.18 4.47 -13.59
N THR A 392 -1.97 5.02 -13.76
CA THR A 392 -1.65 5.99 -14.81
C THR A 392 -0.70 5.36 -15.82
N PRO A 393 -0.98 5.44 -17.14
CA PRO A 393 -0.06 4.94 -18.16
C PRO A 393 1.25 5.77 -18.18
N PRO A 394 2.40 5.21 -18.69
CA PRO A 394 2.46 4.11 -19.67
C PRO A 394 2.45 2.70 -19.06
N VAL A 395 2.94 2.49 -17.83
CA VAL A 395 2.94 1.16 -17.22
C VAL A 395 1.75 1.01 -16.30
N GLY A 396 1.78 1.62 -15.09
CA GLY A 396 0.69 1.55 -14.12
C GLY A 396 0.40 0.10 -13.65
N LEU A 397 1.05 -0.35 -12.60
CA LEU A 397 1.01 -1.76 -12.16
C LEU A 397 -0.42 -2.31 -12.05
N ASN A 398 -1.36 -1.54 -11.51
CA ASN A 398 -2.75 -1.97 -11.38
C ASN A 398 -3.48 -2.07 -12.71
N LEU A 399 -3.08 -1.30 -13.73
CA LEU A 399 -3.63 -1.43 -15.08
C LEU A 399 -3.30 -2.81 -15.66
N PHE A 400 -2.05 -3.28 -15.49
CA PHE A 400 -1.64 -4.61 -15.93
C PHE A 400 -2.36 -5.72 -15.16
N VAL A 401 -2.40 -5.60 -13.84
CA VAL A 401 -3.08 -6.59 -13.00
C VAL A 401 -4.57 -6.68 -13.36
N THR A 402 -5.22 -5.53 -13.51
CA THR A 402 -6.64 -5.48 -13.91
C THR A 402 -6.86 -6.05 -15.32
N ALA A 403 -5.95 -5.77 -16.27
CA ALA A 403 -6.03 -6.32 -17.62
C ALA A 403 -5.99 -7.86 -17.59
N GLY A 404 -5.11 -8.45 -16.77
CA GLY A 404 -5.03 -9.90 -16.56
C GLY A 404 -6.30 -10.47 -15.93
N VAL A 405 -6.78 -9.87 -14.83
CA VAL A 405 -7.98 -10.32 -14.11
C VAL A 405 -9.25 -10.18 -14.96
N ALA A 406 -9.42 -9.05 -15.62
CA ALA A 406 -10.57 -8.78 -16.48
C ALA A 406 -10.45 -9.46 -17.86
N LYS A 407 -9.31 -10.05 -18.21
CA LYS A 407 -9.01 -10.57 -19.56
C LYS A 407 -9.36 -9.55 -20.65
N MET A 408 -8.79 -8.34 -20.51
CA MET A 408 -8.96 -7.21 -21.43
C MET A 408 -7.59 -6.74 -21.90
N SER A 409 -7.54 -6.05 -23.06
CA SER A 409 -6.32 -5.34 -23.45
C SER A 409 -6.05 -4.20 -22.48
N MET A 410 -4.76 -3.94 -22.20
CA MET A 410 -4.35 -2.86 -21.31
C MET A 410 -4.95 -1.50 -21.72
N MET A 411 -4.95 -1.18 -23.02
CA MET A 411 -5.50 0.08 -23.51
C MET A 411 -6.99 0.23 -23.22
N ASN A 412 -7.75 -0.85 -23.25
CA ASN A 412 -9.17 -0.82 -22.88
C ASN A 412 -9.34 -0.59 -21.37
N VAL A 413 -8.47 -1.16 -20.54
CA VAL A 413 -8.47 -0.89 -19.09
C VAL A 413 -8.10 0.56 -18.81
N VAL A 414 -7.10 1.12 -19.48
CA VAL A 414 -6.73 2.54 -19.39
C VAL A 414 -7.94 3.43 -19.67
N LYS A 415 -8.61 3.22 -20.81
CA LYS A 415 -9.81 4.00 -21.17
C LYS A 415 -10.93 3.85 -20.15
N ALA A 416 -11.11 2.66 -19.62
CA ALA A 416 -12.13 2.34 -18.61
C ALA A 416 -11.82 2.98 -17.25
N ALA A 417 -10.53 3.11 -16.90
CA ALA A 417 -10.07 3.68 -15.64
C ALA A 417 -10.13 5.22 -15.62
N LEU A 418 -9.94 5.89 -16.76
CA LEU A 418 -9.81 7.35 -16.86
C LEU A 418 -10.85 8.17 -16.06
N PRO A 419 -12.17 7.87 -16.10
CA PRO A 419 -13.14 8.65 -15.33
C PRO A 419 -12.91 8.59 -13.82
N TRP A 420 -12.44 7.45 -13.34
CA TRP A 420 -12.17 7.19 -11.91
C TRP A 420 -10.82 7.76 -11.50
N VAL A 421 -9.82 7.70 -12.39
CA VAL A 421 -8.53 8.38 -12.22
C VAL A 421 -8.71 9.87 -12.00
N ALA A 422 -9.64 10.52 -12.73
CA ALA A 422 -9.95 11.94 -12.52
C ALA A 422 -10.45 12.22 -11.09
N VAL A 423 -11.26 11.31 -10.51
CA VAL A 423 -11.70 11.41 -9.11
C VAL A 423 -10.51 11.28 -8.15
N MET A 424 -9.60 10.35 -8.43
CA MET A 424 -8.39 10.16 -7.61
C MET A 424 -7.42 11.33 -7.73
N PHE A 425 -7.31 11.98 -8.89
CA PHE A 425 -6.55 13.23 -9.02
C PHE A 425 -7.15 14.38 -8.19
N LEU A 426 -8.48 14.53 -8.20
CA LEU A 426 -9.14 15.50 -7.32
C LEU A 426 -8.85 15.19 -5.84
N PHE A 427 -8.89 13.90 -5.48
CA PHE A 427 -8.54 13.46 -4.14
C PHE A 427 -7.08 13.79 -3.77
N LEU A 428 -6.11 13.58 -4.70
CA LEU A 428 -4.71 13.97 -4.49
C LEU A 428 -4.58 15.48 -4.22
N ILE A 429 -5.28 16.32 -4.97
CA ILE A 429 -5.26 17.76 -4.77
C ILE A 429 -5.77 18.10 -3.35
N ILE A 430 -6.88 17.49 -2.92
CA ILE A 430 -7.42 17.68 -1.57
C ILE A 430 -6.39 17.28 -0.52
N VAL A 431 -5.83 16.08 -0.61
CA VAL A 431 -4.84 15.59 0.36
C VAL A 431 -3.58 16.44 0.35
N THR A 432 -3.11 16.90 -0.80
CA THR A 432 -1.90 17.72 -0.91
C THR A 432 -2.04 19.09 -0.23
N TYR A 433 -3.20 19.75 -0.40
CA TYR A 433 -3.37 21.14 0.04
C TYR A 433 -4.25 21.31 1.27
N VAL A 434 -4.80 20.23 1.82
CA VAL A 434 -5.58 20.23 3.07
C VAL A 434 -4.90 19.30 4.09
N PRO A 435 -3.82 19.75 4.77
CA PRO A 435 -3.06 18.93 5.73
C PRO A 435 -3.94 18.33 6.83
N TRP A 436 -5.00 19.03 7.22
CA TRP A 436 -5.95 18.57 8.24
C TRP A 436 -6.47 17.14 7.96
N VAL A 437 -6.66 16.75 6.70
CA VAL A 437 -7.18 15.43 6.31
C VAL A 437 -6.26 14.31 6.79
N SER A 438 -4.95 14.51 6.77
CA SER A 438 -3.95 13.51 7.17
C SER A 438 -3.43 13.69 8.60
N THR A 439 -3.51 14.91 9.16
CA THR A 439 -2.88 15.22 10.47
C THR A 439 -3.87 15.27 11.63
N TRP A 440 -5.16 15.49 11.38
CA TRP A 440 -6.15 15.67 12.44
C TRP A 440 -6.24 14.47 13.39
N LEU A 441 -6.38 13.26 12.84
CA LEU A 441 -6.56 12.06 13.65
C LEU A 441 -5.31 11.69 14.45
N PRO A 442 -4.08 11.66 13.88
CA PRO A 442 -2.88 11.41 14.66
C PRO A 442 -2.63 12.48 15.72
N THR A 443 -2.87 13.77 15.41
CA THR A 443 -2.69 14.86 16.38
C THR A 443 -3.68 14.76 17.54
N THR A 444 -4.94 14.39 17.25
CA THR A 444 -5.99 14.29 18.29
C THR A 444 -5.73 13.12 19.25
N LEU A 445 -5.24 11.97 18.74
CA LEU A 445 -5.06 10.76 19.54
C LEU A 445 -3.67 10.64 20.17
N MET A 446 -2.63 11.19 19.54
CA MET A 446 -1.24 11.04 19.98
C MET A 446 -0.54 12.37 20.30
N GLY A 447 -1.28 13.48 20.26
CA GLY A 447 -0.71 14.82 20.42
C GLY A 447 -0.02 15.33 19.14
N PRO A 448 0.49 16.58 19.12
CA PRO A 448 1.21 17.13 17.97
C PRO A 448 2.49 16.37 17.68
N GLU A 449 2.91 16.35 16.40
CA GLU A 449 4.20 15.78 16.02
C GLU A 449 5.33 16.64 16.55
N ILE A 450 6.28 16.04 17.28
CA ILE A 450 7.48 16.73 17.75
C ILE A 450 8.53 16.61 16.66
N ILE A 451 8.68 17.65 15.85
CA ILE A 451 9.73 17.71 14.83
C ILE A 451 11.02 18.08 15.55
N THR A 452 11.86 17.09 15.85
CA THR A 452 13.25 17.32 16.25
C THR A 452 14.01 17.83 15.03
N LYS A 453 14.33 19.14 15.04
CA LYS A 453 15.17 19.76 14.01
C LYS A 453 16.61 19.30 14.12
#